data_f7cdcb5806232dda88e2794673a901cb
#
_entry.id   f7cdcb5806232dda88e2794673a901cb
#
_cell.length_a   1.000
_cell.length_b   1.000
_cell.length_c   1.000
_cell.angle_alpha   90.00
_cell.angle_beta   90.00
_cell.angle_gamma   90.00
#
_symmetry.space_group_name_H-M   'P 1'
#
loop_
_entity.id
_entity.type
_entity.pdbx_description
1 polymer ?
#
loop_
_entity_poly.entity_id
_entity_poly.type
_entity_poly.pdbx_seq_one_letter_code
_entity_poly.pdbx_strand_id
1 'polypeptide(L)'
;WLLLLQLYLKKPEGMNPMYSRALVGLSLELPNPPRILYGQLFRLRQRATPVLNLIWETYGENTRRLNRDVKKLRSMKGFGQPREFYDGVKVRETFEHDFLPLDGSPELKPFMLVMILDLYFRLTPITMVAETPEVADLARLMKIKPQTVVGVMDAFQTCDPYLHRNELTASPLLQPCQEVWNRYGNDNPEKLSALAAQLREYFT
;
A
#
# COMPACT_ATOMS: atom_id res chain seq x y z
N TRP A 1 -4.33 -12.82 -15.75
CA TRP A 1 -3.06 -12.77 -16.47
C TRP A 1 -2.97 -11.64 -17.49
N LEU A 2 -4.01 -11.36 -18.29
CA LEU A 2 -3.95 -10.31 -19.32
C LEU A 2 -3.69 -8.91 -18.73
N LEU A 3 -4.25 -8.58 -17.56
CA LEU A 3 -3.99 -7.31 -16.89
C LEU A 3 -2.55 -7.23 -16.39
N LEU A 4 -1.98 -8.33 -15.89
CA LEU A 4 -0.58 -8.39 -15.50
C LEU A 4 0.35 -8.24 -16.71
N LEU A 5 0.03 -8.86 -17.84
CA LEU A 5 0.79 -8.69 -19.07
C LEU A 5 0.69 -7.24 -19.58
N GLN A 6 -0.49 -6.63 -19.53
CA GLN A 6 -0.68 -5.22 -19.89
C GLN A 6 0.17 -4.31 -19.01
N LEU A 7 0.22 -4.59 -17.69
CA LEU A 7 1.04 -3.84 -16.75
C LEU A 7 2.53 -3.99 -17.07
N TYR A 8 2.98 -5.22 -17.33
CA TYR A 8 4.37 -5.52 -17.68
C TYR A 8 4.82 -4.81 -18.96
N LEU A 9 4.02 -4.87 -20.03
CA LEU A 9 4.36 -4.28 -21.33
C LEU A 9 4.38 -2.74 -21.33
N LYS A 10 3.83 -2.08 -20.31
CA LYS A 10 3.94 -0.62 -20.14
C LYS A 10 5.34 -0.20 -19.69
N LYS A 11 6.09 -1.04 -19.00
CA LYS A 11 7.48 -0.80 -18.56
C LYS A 11 8.28 -2.10 -18.67
N PRO A 12 8.67 -2.54 -19.89
CA PRO A 12 9.35 -3.82 -20.09
C PRO A 12 10.79 -3.83 -19.55
N GLU A 13 11.42 -2.67 -19.38
CA GLU A 13 12.81 -2.55 -18.93
C GLU A 13 13.01 -2.84 -17.44
N GLY A 14 11.95 -2.97 -16.67
CA GLY A 14 12.04 -3.27 -15.25
C GLY A 14 10.75 -3.85 -14.70
N MET A 15 10.86 -4.75 -13.70
CA MET A 15 9.71 -5.19 -12.94
C MET A 15 9.22 -4.04 -12.07
N ASN A 16 7.91 -3.74 -12.10
CA ASN A 16 7.34 -2.79 -11.16
C ASN A 16 7.61 -3.29 -9.73
N PRO A 17 8.10 -2.43 -8.82
CA PRO A 17 8.24 -2.79 -7.41
C PRO A 17 6.93 -3.29 -6.81
N MET A 18 7.02 -4.14 -5.78
CA MET A 18 5.85 -4.81 -5.19
C MET A 18 4.78 -3.83 -4.71
N TYR A 19 5.17 -2.69 -4.16
CA TYR A 19 4.25 -1.65 -3.70
C TYR A 19 4.17 -0.44 -4.64
N SER A 20 4.61 -0.58 -5.89
CA SER A 20 4.40 0.48 -6.88
C SER A 20 2.91 0.81 -7.01
N ARG A 21 2.61 2.10 -7.24
CA ARG A 21 1.23 2.58 -7.41
C ARG A 21 0.47 1.78 -8.47
N ALA A 22 1.15 1.38 -9.55
CA ALA A 22 0.55 0.62 -10.63
C ALA A 22 0.15 -0.80 -10.20
N LEU A 23 1.01 -1.50 -9.43
CA LEU A 23 0.72 -2.84 -8.94
C LEU A 23 -0.31 -2.82 -7.80
N VAL A 24 -0.22 -1.85 -6.90
CA VAL A 24 -1.24 -1.62 -5.85
C VAL A 24 -2.60 -1.32 -6.48
N GLY A 25 -2.65 -0.44 -7.51
CA GLY A 25 -3.89 -0.16 -8.23
C GLY A 25 -4.51 -1.42 -8.84
N LEU A 26 -3.68 -2.28 -9.46
CA LEU A 26 -4.14 -3.55 -9.99
C LEU A 26 -4.57 -4.53 -8.88
N SER A 27 -3.93 -4.49 -7.73
CA SER A 27 -4.30 -5.28 -6.55
C SER A 27 -5.69 -4.94 -6.03
N LEU A 28 -6.01 -3.65 -5.97
CA LEU A 28 -7.34 -3.17 -5.59
C LEU A 28 -8.41 -3.51 -6.65
N GLU A 29 -8.04 -3.51 -7.92
CA GLU A 29 -8.94 -3.87 -9.02
C GLU A 29 -9.27 -5.38 -9.05
N LEU A 30 -8.29 -6.24 -8.69
CA LEU A 30 -8.40 -7.71 -8.77
C LEU A 30 -8.67 -8.39 -7.42
N PRO A 31 -8.98 -7.71 -6.36
CA PRO A 31 -8.93 -8.03 -4.93
C PRO A 31 -7.89 -9.12 -4.58
N ASN A 32 -6.65 -8.87 -4.98
CA ASN A 32 -5.52 -9.75 -4.71
C ASN A 32 -4.36 -8.96 -4.08
N PRO A 33 -3.76 -9.44 -2.97
CA PRO A 33 -2.64 -8.75 -2.32
C PRO A 33 -1.49 -8.43 -3.29
N PRO A 34 -0.82 -7.26 -3.16
CA PRO A 34 0.30 -6.88 -4.03
C PRO A 34 1.38 -7.94 -4.10
N ARG A 35 1.68 -8.61 -2.98
CA ARG A 35 2.65 -9.71 -2.90
C ARG A 35 2.28 -10.89 -3.83
N ILE A 36 1.00 -11.24 -3.89
CA ILE A 36 0.52 -12.33 -4.76
C ILE A 36 0.67 -11.94 -6.22
N LEU A 37 0.22 -10.74 -6.60
CA LEU A 37 0.33 -10.25 -7.98
C LEU A 37 1.80 -10.08 -8.41
N TYR A 38 2.66 -9.64 -7.50
CA TYR A 38 4.09 -9.54 -7.76
C TYR A 38 4.71 -10.91 -8.09
N GLY A 39 4.41 -11.94 -7.31
CA GLY A 39 4.83 -13.31 -7.58
C GLY A 39 4.28 -13.85 -8.92
N GLN A 40 3.03 -13.53 -9.24
CA GLN A 40 2.42 -13.90 -10.53
C GLN A 40 3.09 -13.15 -11.70
N LEU A 41 3.41 -11.87 -11.54
CA LEU A 41 4.13 -11.09 -12.54
C LEU A 41 5.50 -11.70 -12.85
N PHE A 42 6.21 -12.16 -11.82
CA PHE A 42 7.48 -12.86 -11.98
C PHE A 42 7.32 -14.16 -12.78
N ARG A 43 6.31 -14.99 -12.45
CA ARG A 43 6.00 -16.22 -13.18
C ARG A 43 5.61 -15.95 -14.64
N LEU A 44 4.85 -14.87 -14.88
CA LEU A 44 4.48 -14.42 -16.22
C LEU A 44 5.72 -14.05 -17.05
N ARG A 45 6.65 -13.29 -16.47
CA ARG A 45 7.92 -12.91 -17.10
C ARG A 45 8.75 -14.12 -17.48
N GLN A 46 8.82 -15.12 -16.61
CA GLN A 46 9.58 -16.36 -16.86
C GLN A 46 8.88 -17.32 -17.83
N ARG A 47 7.64 -17.03 -18.25
CA ARG A 47 6.81 -17.96 -19.03
C ARG A 47 6.72 -19.34 -18.39
N ALA A 48 6.56 -19.37 -17.06
CA ALA A 48 6.75 -20.55 -16.20
C ALA A 48 5.79 -21.73 -16.49
N THR A 49 4.79 -21.55 -17.34
CA THR A 49 3.84 -22.60 -17.72
C THR A 49 3.48 -22.50 -19.20
N PRO A 50 3.04 -23.60 -19.85
CA PRO A 50 2.58 -23.57 -21.24
C PRO A 50 1.48 -22.54 -21.50
N VAL A 51 0.56 -22.37 -20.56
CA VAL A 51 -0.51 -21.35 -20.63
C VAL A 51 0.05 -19.94 -20.67
N LEU A 52 1.06 -19.64 -19.84
CA LEU A 52 1.71 -18.33 -19.83
C LEU A 52 2.49 -18.07 -21.11
N ASN A 53 3.12 -19.11 -21.66
CA ASN A 53 3.78 -19.01 -22.96
C ASN A 53 2.78 -18.70 -24.07
N LEU A 54 1.65 -19.40 -24.13
CA LEU A 54 0.58 -19.15 -25.09
C LEU A 54 0.03 -17.71 -24.99
N ILE A 55 -0.11 -17.18 -23.77
CA ILE A 55 -0.53 -15.80 -23.54
C ILE A 55 0.50 -14.84 -24.13
N TRP A 56 1.79 -15.09 -23.94
CA TRP A 56 2.86 -14.29 -24.52
C TRP A 56 2.86 -14.33 -26.05
N GLU A 57 2.73 -15.50 -26.65
CA GLU A 57 2.65 -15.69 -28.11
C GLU A 57 1.44 -14.96 -28.71
N THR A 58 0.31 -14.98 -27.99
CA THR A 58 -0.95 -14.38 -28.49
C THR A 58 -0.95 -12.85 -28.36
N TYR A 59 -0.36 -12.30 -27.30
CA TYR A 59 -0.54 -10.90 -26.91
C TYR A 59 0.76 -10.11 -26.76
N GLY A 60 1.91 -10.75 -26.64
CA GLY A 60 3.19 -10.09 -26.32
C GLY A 60 3.58 -9.02 -27.34
N GLU A 61 3.35 -9.27 -28.61
CA GLU A 61 3.63 -8.32 -29.70
C GLU A 61 2.36 -7.57 -30.17
N ASN A 62 1.18 -7.97 -29.73
CA ASN A 62 -0.08 -7.39 -30.15
C ASN A 62 -0.78 -6.61 -29.02
N THR A 63 -0.18 -5.47 -28.65
CA THR A 63 -0.70 -4.59 -27.58
C THR A 63 -2.10 -4.05 -27.89
N ARG A 64 -2.47 -3.86 -29.16
CA ARG A 64 -3.82 -3.43 -29.54
C ARG A 64 -4.87 -4.48 -29.20
N ARG A 65 -4.59 -5.76 -29.52
CA ARG A 65 -5.47 -6.88 -29.17
C ARG A 65 -5.55 -7.03 -27.67
N LEU A 66 -4.42 -6.99 -26.96
CA LEU A 66 -4.36 -7.05 -25.50
C LEU A 66 -5.24 -5.97 -24.86
N ASN A 67 -5.08 -4.72 -25.26
CA ASN A 67 -5.83 -3.59 -24.70
C ASN A 67 -7.33 -3.72 -24.95
N ARG A 68 -7.72 -4.17 -26.14
CA ARG A 68 -9.13 -4.43 -26.47
C ARG A 68 -9.72 -5.52 -25.57
N ASP A 69 -9.00 -6.63 -25.40
CA ASP A 69 -9.50 -7.77 -24.65
C ASP A 69 -9.47 -7.49 -23.13
N VAL A 70 -8.50 -6.73 -22.62
CA VAL A 70 -8.53 -6.21 -21.24
C VAL A 70 -9.71 -5.25 -21.02
N LYS A 71 -10.02 -4.39 -21.98
CA LYS A 71 -11.20 -3.52 -21.89
C LYS A 71 -12.50 -4.33 -21.81
N LYS A 72 -12.61 -5.41 -22.61
CA LYS A 72 -13.75 -6.33 -22.54
C LYS A 72 -13.86 -7.02 -21.18
N LEU A 73 -12.74 -7.51 -20.63
CA LEU A 73 -12.71 -8.13 -19.30
C LEU A 73 -13.22 -7.16 -18.23
N ARG A 74 -12.76 -5.90 -18.26
CA ARG A 74 -13.20 -4.88 -17.30
C ARG A 74 -14.68 -4.52 -17.44
N SER A 75 -15.27 -4.69 -18.61
CA SER A 75 -16.70 -4.45 -18.85
C SER A 75 -17.60 -5.65 -18.53
N MET A 76 -17.02 -6.79 -18.15
CA MET A 76 -17.82 -7.96 -17.75
C MET A 76 -18.49 -7.73 -16.40
N LYS A 77 -19.76 -8.13 -16.28
CA LYS A 77 -20.51 -8.04 -15.03
C LYS A 77 -19.79 -8.87 -13.95
N GLY A 78 -19.59 -8.29 -12.77
CA GLY A 78 -18.90 -8.94 -11.65
C GLY A 78 -17.37 -8.76 -11.65
N PHE A 79 -16.78 -8.19 -12.71
CA PHE A 79 -15.33 -7.92 -12.71
C PHE A 79 -14.98 -6.85 -11.69
N GLY A 80 -14.02 -7.13 -10.79
CA GLY A 80 -13.57 -6.18 -9.79
C GLY A 80 -14.60 -5.84 -8.70
N GLN A 81 -15.67 -6.61 -8.57
CA GLN A 81 -16.71 -6.41 -7.54
C GLN A 81 -16.72 -7.58 -6.54
N PRO A 82 -15.71 -7.68 -5.64
CA PRO A 82 -15.67 -8.75 -4.64
C PRO A 82 -16.81 -8.64 -3.61
N ARG A 83 -17.38 -7.44 -3.43
CA ARG A 83 -18.46 -7.20 -2.45
C ARG A 83 -19.71 -8.03 -2.73
N GLU A 84 -20.04 -8.30 -3.98
CA GLU A 84 -21.17 -9.18 -4.33
C GLU A 84 -20.89 -10.66 -4.00
N PHE A 85 -19.61 -11.05 -3.89
CA PHE A 85 -19.19 -12.43 -3.60
C PHE A 85 -19.03 -12.70 -2.09
N TYR A 86 -18.75 -11.63 -1.31
CA TYR A 86 -18.47 -11.69 0.13
C TYR A 86 -19.56 -11.01 0.96
N ASP A 87 -20.76 -10.87 0.43
CA ASP A 87 -21.88 -10.28 1.15
C ASP A 87 -22.14 -11.08 2.45
N GLY A 88 -21.93 -10.44 3.60
CA GLY A 88 -22.07 -11.04 4.92
C GLY A 88 -20.77 -11.54 5.57
N VAL A 89 -19.63 -11.59 4.89
CA VAL A 89 -18.34 -11.90 5.51
C VAL A 89 -17.62 -10.60 5.89
N LYS A 90 -17.62 -10.27 7.18
CA LYS A 90 -16.73 -9.25 7.74
C LYS A 90 -15.29 -9.77 7.65
N VAL A 91 -14.62 -9.56 6.51
CA VAL A 91 -13.18 -9.79 6.38
C VAL A 91 -12.49 -8.65 7.13
N ARG A 92 -12.12 -8.88 8.38
CA ARG A 92 -11.60 -7.87 9.32
C ARG A 92 -10.27 -7.25 8.88
N GLU A 93 -9.51 -7.88 7.98
CA GLU A 93 -8.18 -7.41 7.58
C GLU A 93 -7.89 -7.76 6.12
N THR A 94 -8.53 -7.06 5.20
CA THR A 94 -8.08 -7.12 3.80
C THR A 94 -6.95 -6.13 3.59
N PHE A 95 -5.94 -6.50 2.79
CA PHE A 95 -4.87 -5.59 2.35
C PHE A 95 -5.42 -4.30 1.72
N GLU A 96 -6.65 -4.33 1.25
CA GLU A 96 -7.37 -3.19 0.64
C GLU A 96 -7.51 -2.04 1.63
N HIS A 97 -7.82 -2.35 2.89
CA HIS A 97 -7.95 -1.36 3.95
C HIS A 97 -6.65 -0.54 4.11
N ASP A 98 -5.49 -1.16 3.96
CA ASP A 98 -4.21 -0.48 4.13
C ASP A 98 -3.94 0.59 3.04
N PHE A 99 -4.63 0.51 1.89
CA PHE A 99 -4.43 1.42 0.75
C PHE A 99 -5.61 2.36 0.48
N LEU A 100 -6.69 2.27 1.25
CA LEU A 100 -7.82 3.20 1.17
C LEU A 100 -7.61 4.43 2.06
N PRO A 101 -8.18 5.60 1.71
CA PRO A 101 -8.13 6.79 2.56
C PRO A 101 -8.76 6.54 3.93
N LEU A 102 -8.21 7.19 4.96
CA LEU A 102 -8.78 7.16 6.30
C LEU A 102 -10.04 8.01 6.39
N ASP A 103 -11.03 7.53 7.16
CA ASP A 103 -12.19 8.32 7.52
C ASP A 103 -11.76 9.54 8.34
N GLY A 104 -12.21 10.73 7.94
CA GLY A 104 -11.84 12.00 8.61
C GLY A 104 -10.47 12.58 8.24
N SER A 105 -9.62 11.84 7.50
CA SER A 105 -8.31 12.31 7.03
C SER A 105 -7.98 11.69 5.64
N PRO A 106 -8.67 12.12 4.58
CA PRO A 106 -8.59 11.47 3.26
C PRO A 106 -7.23 11.58 2.57
N GLU A 107 -6.36 12.48 3.04
CA GLU A 107 -4.98 12.59 2.59
C GLU A 107 -4.08 11.48 3.15
N LEU A 108 -4.51 10.81 4.22
CA LEU A 108 -3.78 9.72 4.85
C LEU A 108 -4.37 8.36 4.48
N LYS A 109 -3.50 7.35 4.50
CA LYS A 109 -3.85 5.93 4.33
C LYS A 109 -3.11 5.12 5.40
N PRO A 110 -3.65 3.99 5.86
CA PRO A 110 -3.00 3.18 6.90
C PRO A 110 -1.54 2.83 6.61
N PHE A 111 -1.18 2.49 5.37
CA PHE A 111 0.22 2.21 5.03
C PHE A 111 1.17 3.41 5.23
N MET A 112 0.66 4.65 5.12
CA MET A 112 1.45 5.86 5.41
C MET A 112 1.71 5.99 6.92
N LEU A 113 0.74 5.58 7.75
CA LEU A 113 0.94 5.52 9.21
C LEU A 113 2.05 4.54 9.59
N VAL A 114 2.17 3.40 8.88
CA VAL A 114 3.28 2.44 9.09
C VAL A 114 4.63 3.09 8.80
N MET A 115 4.73 3.90 7.75
CA MET A 115 5.96 4.64 7.41
C MET A 115 6.29 5.72 8.46
N ILE A 116 5.25 6.38 9.00
CA ILE A 116 5.42 7.37 10.07
C ILE A 116 5.80 6.69 11.39
N LEU A 117 5.27 5.50 11.69
CA LEU A 117 5.65 4.72 12.87
C LEU A 117 7.13 4.30 12.82
N ASP A 118 7.64 3.90 11.67
CA ASP A 118 9.08 3.61 11.51
C ASP A 118 9.93 4.87 11.79
N LEU A 119 9.50 6.04 11.32
CA LEU A 119 10.19 7.28 11.62
C LEU A 119 10.05 7.66 13.11
N TYR A 120 8.88 7.45 13.71
CA TYR A 120 8.61 7.70 15.13
C TYR A 120 9.63 6.97 16.02
N PHE A 121 9.92 5.70 15.76
CA PHE A 121 10.90 4.92 16.54
C PHE A 121 12.37 5.38 16.34
N ARG A 122 12.64 6.17 15.33
CA ARG A 122 14.00 6.71 15.06
C ARG A 122 14.22 8.10 15.60
N LEU A 123 13.17 8.80 15.98
CA LEU A 123 13.22 10.15 16.50
C LEU A 123 13.01 10.18 18.02
N THR A 124 13.48 11.23 18.65
CA THR A 124 13.14 11.56 20.04
C THR A 124 11.96 12.52 20.08
N PRO A 125 11.18 12.60 21.18
CA PRO A 125 10.04 13.52 21.27
C PRO A 125 10.38 14.98 20.92
N ILE A 126 11.59 15.44 21.25
CA ILE A 126 12.05 16.82 20.95
C ILE A 126 12.24 17.03 19.44
N THR A 127 12.60 16.00 18.71
CA THR A 127 12.84 16.06 17.25
C THR A 127 11.61 15.72 16.41
N MET A 128 10.47 15.40 17.03
CA MET A 128 9.20 15.14 16.34
C MET A 128 8.49 16.45 15.99
N VAL A 129 9.14 17.32 15.24
CA VAL A 129 8.64 18.62 14.81
C VAL A 129 8.72 18.78 13.31
N ALA A 130 7.93 19.69 12.75
CA ALA A 130 7.79 19.85 11.30
C ALA A 130 9.08 20.31 10.59
N GLU A 131 9.97 20.96 11.31
CA GLU A 131 11.25 21.48 10.86
C GLU A 131 12.34 20.40 10.79
N THR A 132 12.12 19.25 11.41
CA THR A 132 13.06 18.12 11.37
C THR A 132 13.18 17.60 9.92
N PRO A 133 14.40 17.51 9.37
CA PRO A 133 14.62 17.14 7.97
C PRO A 133 13.94 15.81 7.58
N GLU A 134 14.02 14.79 8.43
CA GLU A 134 13.42 13.48 8.22
C GLU A 134 11.89 13.55 8.14
N VAL A 135 11.27 14.41 8.97
CA VAL A 135 9.83 14.66 8.95
C VAL A 135 9.43 15.38 7.66
N ALA A 136 10.16 16.43 7.30
CA ALA A 136 9.91 17.20 6.09
C ALA A 136 10.10 16.34 4.82
N ASP A 137 11.12 15.49 4.78
CA ASP A 137 11.40 14.61 3.64
C ASP A 137 10.34 13.50 3.50
N LEU A 138 9.91 12.90 4.61
CA LEU A 138 8.82 11.93 4.60
C LEU A 138 7.50 12.57 4.15
N ALA A 139 7.18 13.76 4.65
CA ALA A 139 6.00 14.53 4.25
C ALA A 139 6.01 14.85 2.74
N ARG A 140 7.17 15.29 2.22
CA ARG A 140 7.36 15.58 0.80
C ARG A 140 7.16 14.33 -0.05
N LEU A 141 7.73 13.20 0.35
CA LEU A 141 7.56 11.91 -0.33
C LEU A 141 6.08 11.54 -0.41
N MET A 142 5.37 11.63 0.70
CA MET A 142 3.94 11.29 0.81
C MET A 142 3.00 12.35 0.24
N LYS A 143 3.51 13.53 -0.14
CA LYS A 143 2.76 14.69 -0.66
C LYS A 143 1.71 15.20 0.34
N ILE A 144 2.06 15.23 1.61
CA ILE A 144 1.27 15.80 2.71
C ILE A 144 2.06 16.91 3.41
N LYS A 145 1.40 17.62 4.33
CA LYS A 145 2.08 18.67 5.13
C LYS A 145 2.94 18.03 6.23
N PRO A 146 4.13 18.60 6.57
CA PRO A 146 4.92 18.12 7.71
C PRO A 146 4.13 18.10 9.02
N GLN A 147 3.24 19.07 9.23
CA GLN A 147 2.36 19.14 10.42
C GLN A 147 1.41 17.94 10.50
N THR A 148 0.99 17.39 9.38
CA THR A 148 0.17 16.15 9.34
C THR A 148 0.98 14.95 9.85
N VAL A 149 2.27 14.87 9.49
CA VAL A 149 3.18 13.82 10.01
C VAL A 149 3.36 13.97 11.51
N VAL A 150 3.58 15.19 12.00
CA VAL A 150 3.69 15.49 13.45
C VAL A 150 2.41 15.11 14.18
N GLY A 151 1.23 15.44 13.65
CA GLY A 151 -0.06 15.07 14.24
C GLY A 151 -0.26 13.56 14.37
N VAL A 152 0.23 12.78 13.40
CA VAL A 152 0.25 11.31 13.48
C VAL A 152 1.24 10.83 14.56
N MET A 153 2.43 11.45 14.65
CA MET A 153 3.40 11.11 15.71
C MET A 153 2.86 11.42 17.11
N ASP A 154 2.12 12.52 17.29
CA ASP A 154 1.45 12.84 18.55
C ASP A 154 0.39 11.78 18.91
N ALA A 155 -0.35 11.27 17.92
CA ALA A 155 -1.27 10.18 18.14
C ALA A 155 -0.53 8.87 18.52
N PHE A 156 0.63 8.58 17.92
CA PHE A 156 1.46 7.44 18.33
C PHE A 156 2.03 7.62 19.75
N GLN A 157 2.40 8.82 20.16
CA GLN A 157 2.83 9.06 21.54
C GLN A 157 1.72 8.76 22.58
N THR A 158 0.45 8.90 22.18
CA THR A 158 -0.69 8.50 23.01
C THR A 158 -0.87 6.98 23.04
N CYS A 159 -0.49 6.27 21.96
CA CYS A 159 -0.52 4.82 21.89
C CYS A 159 0.67 4.15 22.60
N ASP A 160 1.77 4.90 22.84
CA ASP A 160 3.01 4.38 23.41
C ASP A 160 2.87 4.16 24.92
N PRO A 161 2.90 2.93 25.43
CA PRO A 161 2.75 2.64 26.85
C PRO A 161 3.90 3.16 27.71
N TYR A 162 5.05 3.51 27.11
CA TYR A 162 6.22 4.02 27.84
C TYR A 162 6.19 5.52 28.07
N LEU A 163 5.35 6.28 27.35
CA LEU A 163 5.32 7.74 27.46
C LEU A 163 4.29 8.29 28.44
N HIS A 164 3.43 7.47 29.04
CA HIS A 164 2.45 7.84 30.08
C HIS A 164 1.77 9.20 29.88
N ARG A 165 1.33 9.51 28.66
CA ARG A 165 0.57 10.74 28.41
C ARG A 165 -0.86 10.56 28.89
N ASN A 166 -1.21 11.22 30.02
CA ASN A 166 -2.55 11.19 30.62
C ASN A 166 -3.60 12.04 29.88
N GLU A 167 -3.21 12.77 28.83
CA GLU A 167 -4.13 13.60 28.07
C GLU A 167 -4.63 12.82 26.84
N LEU A 168 -5.84 12.29 26.98
CA LEU A 168 -6.61 11.74 25.85
C LEU A 168 -7.01 12.89 24.93
N THR A 169 -6.14 13.26 24.02
CA THR A 169 -6.51 14.16 22.93
C THR A 169 -7.47 13.40 22.02
N ALA A 170 -8.74 13.85 21.97
CA ALA A 170 -9.73 13.31 21.05
C ALA A 170 -9.31 13.63 19.61
N SER A 171 -8.53 12.76 19.00
CA SER A 171 -8.06 12.89 17.62
C SER A 171 -8.71 11.81 16.74
N PRO A 172 -9.25 12.15 15.57
CA PRO A 172 -9.74 11.15 14.62
C PRO A 172 -8.64 10.18 14.16
N LEU A 173 -7.36 10.53 14.34
CA LEU A 173 -6.20 9.70 14.02
C LEU A 173 -5.89 8.65 15.09
N LEU A 174 -6.45 8.76 16.31
CA LEU A 174 -6.09 7.87 17.41
C LEU A 174 -6.44 6.41 17.11
N GLN A 175 -7.66 6.13 16.63
CA GLN A 175 -8.06 4.77 16.30
C GLN A 175 -7.21 4.14 15.19
N PRO A 176 -6.99 4.77 14.03
CA PRO A 176 -6.11 4.23 13.00
C PRO A 176 -4.66 4.04 13.48
N CYS A 177 -4.15 4.96 14.30
CA CYS A 177 -2.80 4.83 14.88
C CYS A 177 -2.73 3.67 15.87
N GLN A 178 -3.77 3.46 16.68
CA GLN A 178 -3.84 2.33 17.61
C GLN A 178 -3.87 0.98 16.87
N GLU A 179 -4.58 0.90 15.74
CA GLU A 179 -4.60 -0.30 14.89
C GLU A 179 -3.22 -0.62 14.31
N VAL A 180 -2.52 0.40 13.81
CA VAL A 180 -1.14 0.24 13.29
C VAL A 180 -0.17 -0.09 14.43
N TRP A 181 -0.31 0.55 15.59
CA TRP A 181 0.50 0.24 16.78
C TRP A 181 0.33 -1.21 17.23
N ASN A 182 -0.90 -1.71 17.30
CA ASN A 182 -1.19 -3.08 17.71
C ASN A 182 -0.59 -4.12 16.73
N ARG A 183 -0.45 -3.76 15.46
CA ARG A 183 0.14 -4.63 14.44
C ARG A 183 1.66 -4.61 14.42
N TYR A 184 2.28 -3.46 14.69
CA TYR A 184 3.70 -3.24 14.44
C TYR A 184 4.48 -2.63 15.61
N GLY A 185 3.83 -1.96 16.57
CA GLY A 185 4.49 -1.22 17.64
C GLY A 185 5.31 -2.08 18.61
N ASN A 186 4.91 -3.35 18.76
CA ASN A 186 5.58 -4.34 19.62
C ASN A 186 6.32 -5.44 18.82
N ASP A 187 6.40 -5.32 17.49
CA ASP A 187 7.11 -6.27 16.63
C ASP A 187 8.60 -5.83 16.49
N ASN A 188 9.38 -6.65 15.78
CA ASN A 188 10.78 -6.40 15.51
C ASN A 188 10.94 -5.09 14.69
N PRO A 189 11.70 -4.07 15.19
CA PRO A 189 11.91 -2.82 14.49
C PRO A 189 12.54 -2.98 13.09
N GLU A 190 13.38 -3.99 12.89
CA GLU A 190 14.00 -4.26 11.59
C GLU A 190 12.97 -4.68 10.54
N LYS A 191 11.94 -5.46 10.94
CA LYS A 191 10.85 -5.84 10.06
C LYS A 191 9.99 -4.64 9.68
N LEU A 192 9.70 -3.76 10.65
CA LEU A 192 8.96 -2.52 10.41
C LEU A 192 9.74 -1.63 9.44
N SER A 193 11.04 -1.45 9.66
CA SER A 193 11.88 -0.63 8.80
C SER A 193 11.98 -1.20 7.38
N ALA A 194 12.12 -2.52 7.24
CA ALA A 194 12.11 -3.17 5.93
C ALA A 194 10.77 -2.99 5.20
N LEU A 195 9.65 -3.12 5.91
CA LEU A 195 8.32 -2.88 5.36
C LEU A 195 8.15 -1.41 4.95
N ALA A 196 8.52 -0.46 5.81
CA ALA A 196 8.45 0.97 5.52
C ALA A 196 9.29 1.34 4.29
N ALA A 197 10.48 0.74 4.13
CA ALA A 197 11.31 0.92 2.95
C ALA A 197 10.61 0.43 1.66
N GLN A 198 9.94 -0.71 1.70
CA GLN A 198 9.17 -1.23 0.56
C GLN A 198 7.95 -0.35 0.25
N LEU A 199 7.25 0.16 1.26
CA LEU A 199 6.08 1.01 1.07
C LEU A 199 6.42 2.37 0.42
N ARG A 200 7.67 2.84 0.52
CA ARG A 200 8.16 4.03 -0.21
C ARG A 200 8.04 3.87 -1.73
N GLU A 201 8.09 2.65 -2.24
CA GLU A 201 7.93 2.32 -3.67
C GLU A 201 6.57 2.80 -4.24
N TYR A 202 5.57 3.00 -3.38
CA TYR A 202 4.26 3.52 -3.78
C TYR A 202 4.34 4.96 -4.31
N PHE A 203 5.33 5.73 -3.87
CA PHE A 203 5.47 7.14 -4.20
C PHE A 203 6.52 7.40 -5.29
N THR A 204 7.31 6.42 -5.65
CA THR A 204 8.29 6.48 -6.75
C THR A 204 7.66 6.07 -8.08
#